data_d140d4341e6c66627a2f889db7acd6d2
#
_entry.id   d140d4341e6c66627a2f889db7acd6d2
#
_cell.length_a   1.000
_cell.length_b   1.000
_cell.length_c   1.000
_cell.angle_alpha   90.00
_cell.angle_beta   90.00
_cell.angle_gamma   90.00
#
_symmetry.space_group_name_H-M   'P 1'
#
loop_
_entity.id
_entity.type
_entity.pdbx_description
1 polymer ?
#
loop_
_entity_poly.entity_id
_entity_poly.type
_entity_poly.pdbx_seq_one_letter_code
_entity_poly.pdbx_strand_id
1 'polypeptide(L)'
;MREMKLQDLKSKTPPELLAFAEEQEIENASTMRKQELMFAILKQLAAKEVEIIGAGTVEVLQDGFGFLRSPEANYLPGPDDIYVSPDMIRQHSLRTGDTVEGVIRGPGENERYFALTRVEKINFESPEKARHKVAFDNLTPLYPDERLKMEFEDPTAKDRSARIIDLVS
;
A
#
# COMPACT_ATOMS: atom_id res chain seq x y z
N MET A 1 -5.10 18.69 -15.28
CA MET A 1 -4.49 17.39 -15.49
C MET A 1 -5.57 16.34 -15.39
N ARG A 2 -5.60 15.38 -16.27
CA ARG A 2 -6.54 14.25 -16.16
C ARG A 2 -5.81 13.15 -15.37
N GLU A 3 -6.36 12.79 -14.25
CA GLU A 3 -5.87 11.70 -13.40
C GLU A 3 -6.71 10.46 -13.65
N MET A 4 -6.07 9.30 -13.73
CA MET A 4 -6.74 8.02 -13.86
C MET A 4 -6.19 7.05 -12.81
N LYS A 5 -7.07 6.37 -12.12
CA LYS A 5 -6.65 5.36 -11.13
C LYS A 5 -6.41 4.02 -11.82
N LEU A 6 -5.28 3.40 -11.52
CA LEU A 6 -4.95 2.07 -12.02
C LEU A 6 -6.01 1.03 -11.62
N GLN A 7 -6.60 1.20 -10.44
CA GLN A 7 -7.65 0.31 -9.94
C GLN A 7 -8.90 0.34 -10.81
N ASP A 8 -9.27 1.51 -11.33
CA ASP A 8 -10.41 1.64 -12.24
C ASP A 8 -10.16 0.89 -13.56
N LEU A 9 -8.93 0.89 -14.04
CA LEU A 9 -8.54 0.09 -15.22
C LEU A 9 -8.55 -1.42 -14.92
N LYS A 10 -8.08 -1.83 -13.73
CA LYS A 10 -8.09 -3.25 -13.32
C LYS A 10 -9.49 -3.81 -13.15
N SER A 11 -10.44 -3.00 -12.71
CA SER A 11 -11.83 -3.39 -12.47
C SER A 11 -12.64 -3.57 -13.76
N LYS A 12 -12.16 -3.01 -14.89
CA LYS A 12 -12.82 -3.15 -16.18
C LYS A 12 -12.80 -4.59 -16.68
N THR A 13 -13.90 -4.97 -17.30
CA THR A 13 -14.01 -6.26 -17.98
C THR A 13 -13.14 -6.28 -19.25
N PRO A 14 -12.71 -7.46 -19.75
CA PRO A 14 -11.93 -7.55 -20.97
C PRO A 14 -12.51 -6.81 -22.18
N PRO A 15 -13.83 -6.88 -22.46
CA PRO A 15 -14.42 -6.13 -23.58
C PRO A 15 -14.42 -4.62 -23.35
N GLU A 16 -14.57 -4.14 -22.11
CA GLU A 16 -14.49 -2.72 -21.79
C GLU A 16 -13.06 -2.18 -21.92
N LEU A 17 -12.05 -2.97 -21.54
CA LEU A 17 -10.65 -2.64 -21.76
C LEU A 17 -10.32 -2.57 -23.23
N LEU A 18 -10.86 -3.49 -24.03
CA LEU A 18 -10.70 -3.48 -25.48
C LEU A 18 -11.29 -2.21 -26.10
N ALA A 19 -12.53 -1.88 -25.77
CA ALA A 19 -13.18 -0.66 -26.26
C ALA A 19 -12.39 0.59 -25.87
N PHE A 20 -11.90 0.64 -24.63
CA PHE A 20 -11.07 1.74 -24.16
C PHE A 20 -9.72 1.81 -24.88
N ALA A 21 -9.10 0.68 -25.19
CA ALA A 21 -7.87 0.61 -25.95
C ALA A 21 -8.06 1.09 -27.40
N GLU A 22 -9.17 0.73 -28.02
CA GLU A 22 -9.54 1.22 -29.37
C GLU A 22 -9.77 2.74 -29.36
N GLU A 23 -10.43 3.27 -28.32
CA GLU A 23 -10.60 4.72 -28.12
C GLU A 23 -9.23 5.45 -27.97
N GLN A 24 -8.24 4.76 -27.41
CA GLN A 24 -6.88 5.28 -27.29
C GLN A 24 -6.00 5.04 -28.52
N GLU A 25 -6.58 4.54 -29.60
CA GLU A 25 -5.89 4.27 -30.89
C GLU A 25 -4.76 3.23 -30.77
N ILE A 26 -4.94 2.21 -29.94
CA ILE A 26 -3.97 1.13 -29.78
C ILE A 26 -4.20 0.08 -30.86
N GLU A 27 -3.20 -0.11 -31.70
CA GLU A 27 -3.22 -1.11 -32.75
C GLU A 27 -3.16 -2.54 -32.17
N ASN A 28 -3.88 -3.48 -32.77
CA ASN A 28 -3.91 -4.90 -32.40
C ASN A 28 -4.41 -5.19 -30.99
N ALA A 29 -5.19 -4.30 -30.36
CA ALA A 29 -5.72 -4.47 -29.03
C ALA A 29 -6.47 -5.80 -28.83
N SER A 30 -7.19 -6.26 -29.87
CA SER A 30 -7.98 -7.50 -29.83
C SER A 30 -7.15 -8.80 -29.73
N THR A 31 -5.87 -8.75 -30.09
CA THR A 31 -4.95 -9.90 -30.04
C THR A 31 -4.11 -9.95 -28.76
N MET A 32 -4.12 -8.89 -27.97
CA MET A 32 -3.33 -8.76 -26.76
C MET A 32 -4.00 -9.45 -25.57
N ARG A 33 -3.18 -10.01 -24.68
CA ARG A 33 -3.65 -10.49 -23.38
C ARG A 33 -4.03 -9.30 -22.49
N LYS A 34 -4.92 -9.52 -21.53
CA LYS A 34 -5.40 -8.47 -20.60
C LYS A 34 -4.25 -7.62 -20.01
N GLN A 35 -3.16 -8.26 -19.61
CA GLN A 35 -2.00 -7.59 -19.06
C GLN A 35 -1.23 -6.75 -20.08
N GLU A 36 -0.98 -7.29 -21.26
CA GLU A 36 -0.34 -6.58 -22.36
C GLU A 36 -1.17 -5.39 -22.81
N LEU A 37 -2.49 -5.57 -22.85
CA LEU A 37 -3.44 -4.52 -23.16
C LEU A 37 -3.40 -3.39 -22.11
N MET A 38 -3.36 -3.72 -20.82
CA MET A 38 -3.20 -2.74 -19.78
C MET A 38 -1.89 -1.96 -19.91
N PHE A 39 -0.78 -2.63 -20.20
CA PHE A 39 0.51 -1.96 -20.41
C PHE A 39 0.49 -1.02 -21.60
N ALA A 40 -0.12 -1.44 -22.70
CA ALA A 40 -0.27 -0.61 -23.89
C ALA A 40 -1.13 0.64 -23.60
N ILE A 41 -2.24 0.48 -22.89
CA ILE A 41 -3.09 1.60 -22.45
C ILE A 41 -2.31 2.58 -21.58
N LEU A 42 -1.57 2.09 -20.61
CA LEU A 42 -0.80 2.93 -19.68
C LEU A 42 0.33 3.67 -20.39
N LYS A 43 1.00 3.02 -21.35
CA LYS A 43 2.02 3.65 -22.17
C LYS A 43 1.43 4.78 -23.02
N GLN A 44 0.26 4.56 -23.60
CA GLN A 44 -0.43 5.56 -24.43
C GLN A 44 -0.94 6.74 -23.57
N LEU A 45 -1.47 6.46 -22.39
CA LEU A 45 -1.90 7.50 -21.45
C LEU A 45 -0.72 8.35 -20.96
N ALA A 46 0.42 7.71 -20.68
CA ALA A 46 1.66 8.41 -20.34
C ALA A 46 2.15 9.32 -21.48
N ALA A 47 2.03 8.88 -22.74
CA ALA A 47 2.33 9.70 -23.91
C ALA A 47 1.38 10.90 -24.07
N LYS A 48 0.15 10.79 -23.59
CA LYS A 48 -0.85 11.87 -23.56
C LYS A 48 -0.79 12.75 -22.31
N GLU A 49 0.29 12.62 -21.51
CA GLU A 49 0.47 13.36 -20.25
C GLU A 49 -0.66 13.17 -19.22
N VAL A 50 -1.29 12.01 -19.22
CA VAL A 50 -2.26 11.61 -18.21
C VAL A 50 -1.53 10.96 -17.03
N GLU A 51 -1.70 11.51 -15.84
CA GLU A 51 -1.14 10.93 -14.62
C GLU A 51 -1.94 9.70 -14.20
N ILE A 52 -1.24 8.61 -13.96
CA ILE A 52 -1.84 7.35 -13.52
C ILE A 52 -1.53 7.17 -12.04
N ILE A 53 -2.57 7.02 -11.24
CA ILE A 53 -2.44 6.85 -9.79
C ILE A 53 -2.57 5.37 -9.46
N GLY A 54 -1.56 4.83 -8.80
CA GLY A 54 -1.54 3.49 -8.24
C GLY A 54 -1.53 3.52 -6.73
N ALA A 55 -2.16 2.53 -6.11
CA ALA A 55 -2.17 2.35 -4.68
C ALA A 55 -1.87 0.91 -4.30
N GLY A 56 -1.26 0.71 -3.15
CA GLY A 56 -0.96 -0.62 -2.64
C GLY A 56 -0.25 -0.57 -1.30
N THR A 57 0.01 -1.75 -0.75
CA THR A 57 0.76 -1.91 0.49
C THR A 57 2.23 -2.19 0.20
N VAL A 58 3.12 -1.44 0.82
CA VAL A 58 4.57 -1.58 0.64
C VAL A 58 5.06 -2.87 1.26
N GLU A 59 5.83 -3.62 0.50
CA GLU A 59 6.69 -4.69 1.00
C GLU A 59 8.13 -4.35 0.65
N VAL A 60 8.94 -4.06 1.67
CA VAL A 60 10.36 -3.75 1.51
C VAL A 60 11.15 -5.05 1.51
N LEU A 61 11.96 -5.25 0.48
CA LEU A 61 12.83 -6.42 0.34
C LEU A 61 14.21 -6.18 0.95
N GLN A 62 14.94 -7.25 1.18
CA GLN A 62 16.28 -7.20 1.78
C GLN A 62 17.29 -6.38 0.97
N ASP A 63 17.09 -6.28 -0.34
CA ASP A 63 17.93 -5.50 -1.25
C ASP A 63 17.70 -3.98 -1.16
N GLY A 64 16.76 -3.54 -0.32
CA GLY A 64 16.46 -2.13 -0.07
C GLY A 64 15.42 -1.50 -0.99
N PHE A 65 15.00 -2.19 -2.03
CA PHE A 65 13.84 -1.78 -2.85
C PHE A 65 12.57 -2.46 -2.37
N GLY A 66 11.43 -2.04 -2.87
CA GLY A 66 10.14 -2.61 -2.48
C GLY A 66 9.14 -2.68 -3.62
N PHE A 67 8.02 -3.29 -3.32
CA PHE A 67 6.85 -3.37 -4.19
C PHE A 67 5.60 -2.93 -3.46
N LEU A 68 4.69 -2.29 -4.19
CA LEU A 68 3.33 -2.10 -3.73
C LEU A 68 2.50 -3.33 -4.12
N ARG A 69 2.08 -4.08 -3.13
CA ARG A 69 1.23 -5.26 -3.29
C ARG A 69 -0.23 -4.85 -3.31
N SER A 70 -1.00 -5.49 -4.18
CA SER A 70 -2.44 -5.26 -4.23
C SER A 70 -3.16 -6.07 -3.16
N PRO A 71 -4.05 -5.46 -2.36
CA PRO A 71 -4.91 -6.21 -1.45
C PRO A 71 -5.86 -7.17 -2.19
N GLU A 72 -6.23 -6.87 -3.43
CA GLU A 72 -7.06 -7.74 -4.27
C GLU A 72 -6.36 -9.06 -4.62
N ALA A 73 -5.03 -9.07 -4.66
CA ALA A 73 -4.21 -10.26 -4.87
C ALA A 73 -3.75 -10.92 -3.56
N ASN A 74 -4.39 -10.62 -2.43
CA ASN A 74 -4.01 -11.08 -1.09
C ASN A 74 -2.54 -10.78 -0.75
N TYR A 75 -2.01 -9.66 -1.21
CA TYR A 75 -0.60 -9.23 -1.04
C TYR A 75 0.43 -10.20 -1.62
N LEU A 76 0.01 -11.12 -2.47
CA LEU A 76 0.92 -12.07 -3.12
C LEU A 76 1.70 -11.40 -4.26
N PRO A 77 2.94 -11.86 -4.51
CA PRO A 77 3.73 -11.40 -5.65
C PRO A 77 2.96 -11.64 -6.95
N GLY A 78 2.90 -10.61 -7.78
CA GLY A 78 2.21 -10.70 -9.06
C GLY A 78 2.79 -9.75 -10.11
N PRO A 79 2.41 -9.93 -11.37
CA PRO A 79 2.87 -9.09 -12.45
C PRO A 79 2.33 -7.65 -12.37
N ASP A 80 1.30 -7.44 -11.56
CA ASP A 80 0.67 -6.12 -11.34
C ASP A 80 1.32 -5.32 -10.21
N ASP A 81 2.42 -5.82 -9.63
CA ASP A 81 3.13 -5.13 -8.56
C ASP A 81 3.77 -3.85 -9.09
N ILE A 82 3.78 -2.84 -8.23
CA ILE A 82 4.38 -1.55 -8.53
C ILE A 82 5.75 -1.49 -7.86
N TYR A 83 6.80 -1.31 -8.65
CA TYR A 83 8.16 -1.16 -8.13
C TYR A 83 8.35 0.15 -7.40
N VAL A 84 8.95 0.09 -6.23
CA VAL A 84 9.33 1.26 -5.42
C VAL A 84 10.84 1.30 -5.28
N SER A 85 11.46 2.39 -5.74
CA SER A 85 12.90 2.55 -5.66
C SER A 85 13.41 2.68 -4.22
N PRO A 86 14.66 2.30 -3.92
CA PRO A 86 15.26 2.49 -2.59
C PRO A 86 15.27 3.95 -2.14
N ASP A 87 15.44 4.87 -3.09
CA ASP A 87 15.44 6.32 -2.79
C ASP A 87 14.09 6.80 -2.29
N MET A 88 13.00 6.32 -2.90
CA MET A 88 11.64 6.61 -2.45
C MET A 88 11.37 6.07 -1.05
N ILE A 89 11.84 4.86 -0.77
CA ILE A 89 11.70 4.22 0.54
C ILE A 89 12.44 5.04 1.60
N ARG A 90 13.65 5.50 1.32
CA ARG A 90 14.43 6.33 2.24
C ARG A 90 13.82 7.72 2.41
N GLN A 91 13.44 8.36 1.32
CA GLN A 91 12.90 9.73 1.32
C GLN A 91 11.63 9.85 2.13
N HIS A 92 10.76 8.86 2.05
CA HIS A 92 9.47 8.84 2.73
C HIS A 92 9.45 7.95 3.97
N SER A 93 10.59 7.33 4.34
CA SER A 93 10.70 6.39 5.48
C SER A 93 9.64 5.28 5.41
N LEU A 94 9.44 4.73 4.23
CA LEU A 94 8.44 3.70 3.99
C LEU A 94 8.85 2.40 4.67
N ARG A 95 7.86 1.69 5.20
CA ARG A 95 8.03 0.39 5.86
C ARG A 95 7.07 -0.63 5.28
N THR A 96 7.42 -1.89 5.43
CA THR A 96 6.52 -3.00 5.11
C THR A 96 5.22 -2.85 5.90
N GLY A 97 4.09 -2.87 5.19
CA GLY A 97 2.76 -2.67 5.75
C GLY A 97 2.17 -1.28 5.55
N ASP A 98 2.96 -0.29 5.12
CA ASP A 98 2.45 1.04 4.81
C ASP A 98 1.62 1.02 3.53
N THR A 99 0.48 1.70 3.55
CA THR A 99 -0.34 1.91 2.34
C THR A 99 0.13 3.18 1.64
N VAL A 100 0.54 3.06 0.40
CA VAL A 100 1.04 4.17 -0.42
C VAL A 100 0.17 4.36 -1.64
N GLU A 101 -0.18 5.60 -1.91
CA GLU A 101 -0.84 6.05 -3.13
C GLU A 101 0.04 7.08 -3.81
N GLY A 102 0.25 6.93 -5.11
CA GLY A 102 1.07 7.87 -5.86
C GLY A 102 1.02 7.67 -7.35
N VAL A 103 1.72 8.53 -8.06
CA VAL A 103 1.81 8.48 -9.51
C VAL A 103 2.76 7.38 -9.93
N ILE A 104 2.29 6.55 -10.85
CA ILE A 104 3.04 5.45 -11.45
C ILE A 104 3.27 5.70 -12.93
N ARG A 105 4.32 5.08 -13.47
CA ARG A 105 4.57 4.99 -14.90
C ARG A 105 4.47 3.53 -15.36
N GLY A 106 4.13 3.33 -16.63
CA GLY A 106 4.18 2.04 -17.26
C GLY A 106 5.62 1.49 -17.33
N PRO A 107 5.77 0.17 -17.51
CA PRO A 107 7.08 -0.45 -17.67
C PRO A 107 7.77 0.05 -18.93
N GLY A 108 9.09 0.29 -18.85
CA GLY A 108 9.94 0.58 -20.00
C GLY A 108 10.22 -0.68 -20.83
N GLU A 109 11.03 -0.53 -21.91
CA GLU A 109 11.30 -1.63 -22.84
C GLU A 109 11.90 -2.88 -22.19
N ASN A 110 12.66 -2.72 -21.11
CA ASN A 110 13.30 -3.81 -20.37
C ASN A 110 12.72 -4.01 -18.96
N GLU A 111 11.67 -3.31 -18.63
CA GLU A 111 11.03 -3.38 -17.31
C GLU A 111 9.78 -4.26 -17.35
N ARG A 112 9.56 -5.04 -16.31
CA ARG A 112 8.39 -5.92 -16.18
C ARG A 112 7.29 -5.36 -15.29
N TYR A 113 7.62 -4.35 -14.48
CA TYR A 113 6.73 -3.81 -13.46
C TYR A 113 6.46 -2.33 -13.68
N PHE A 114 5.31 -1.89 -13.23
CA PHE A 114 5.05 -0.46 -13.07
C PHE A 114 6.02 0.12 -12.05
N ALA A 115 6.40 1.37 -12.21
CA ALA A 115 7.28 2.05 -11.28
C ALA A 115 6.58 3.24 -10.64
N LEU A 116 6.71 3.37 -9.33
CA LEU A 116 6.26 4.53 -8.60
C LEU A 116 7.20 5.71 -8.88
N THR A 117 6.66 6.82 -9.36
CA THR A 117 7.44 8.03 -9.66
C THR A 117 7.30 9.11 -8.60
N ARG A 118 6.14 9.22 -7.99
CA ARG A 118 5.84 10.22 -6.95
C ARG A 118 4.87 9.64 -5.92
N VAL A 119 5.14 9.86 -4.65
CA VAL A 119 4.24 9.50 -3.55
C VAL A 119 3.32 10.68 -3.27
N GLU A 120 2.01 10.43 -3.26
CA GLU A 120 1.00 11.45 -2.95
C GLU A 120 0.41 11.28 -1.56
N LYS A 121 0.20 10.04 -1.13
CA LYS A 121 -0.31 9.73 0.20
C LYS A 121 0.37 8.51 0.80
N ILE A 122 0.58 8.55 2.11
CA ILE A 122 1.07 7.45 2.91
C ILE A 122 0.07 7.22 4.05
N ASN A 123 -0.47 6.01 4.17
CA ASN A 123 -1.50 5.67 5.15
C ASN A 123 -2.69 6.65 5.16
N PHE A 124 -3.12 7.05 3.96
CA PHE A 124 -4.20 8.02 3.71
C PHE A 124 -3.90 9.46 4.12
N GLU A 125 -2.66 9.76 4.52
CA GLU A 125 -2.22 11.09 4.88
C GLU A 125 -1.17 11.62 3.89
N SER A 126 -0.96 12.95 3.88
CA SER A 126 0.09 13.54 3.08
C SER A 126 1.49 13.08 3.57
N PRO A 127 2.49 12.93 2.67
CA PRO A 127 3.82 12.47 3.05
C PRO A 127 4.49 13.34 4.12
N GLU A 128 4.19 14.64 4.16
CA GLU A 128 4.69 15.57 5.16
C GLU A 128 4.22 15.24 6.57
N LYS A 129 2.93 14.89 6.71
CA LYS A 129 2.36 14.48 8.01
C LYS A 129 2.87 13.10 8.44
N ALA A 130 3.07 12.19 7.50
CA ALA A 130 3.57 10.85 7.79
C ALA A 130 5.02 10.88 8.35
N ARG A 131 5.85 11.84 7.93
CA ARG A 131 7.23 12.01 8.44
C ARG A 131 7.30 12.35 9.92
N HIS A 132 6.29 13.03 10.45
CA HIS A 132 6.25 13.43 11.86
C HIS A 132 5.79 12.30 12.79
N LYS A 133 5.37 11.17 12.26
CA LYS A 133 5.02 10.01 13.09
C LYS A 133 6.28 9.37 13.64
N VAL A 134 6.30 9.19 14.97
CA VAL A 134 7.39 8.47 15.64
C VAL A 134 7.32 7.00 15.23
N ALA A 135 8.45 6.47 14.78
CA ALA A 135 8.55 5.05 14.48
C ALA A 135 8.34 4.22 15.75
N PHE A 136 7.61 3.11 15.64
CA PHE A 136 7.33 2.22 16.77
C PHE A 136 8.61 1.77 17.49
N ASP A 137 9.68 1.51 16.73
CA ASP A 137 10.98 1.12 17.28
C ASP A 137 11.68 2.21 18.12
N ASN A 138 11.26 3.48 17.96
CA ASN A 138 11.78 4.62 18.73
C ASN A 138 10.93 4.90 19.98
N LEU A 139 9.82 4.17 20.19
CA LEU A 139 9.01 4.30 21.39
C LEU A 139 9.68 3.53 22.52
N THR A 140 9.91 4.23 23.64
CA THR A 140 10.36 3.59 24.88
C THR A 140 9.19 2.83 25.47
N PRO A 141 9.28 1.50 25.70
CA PRO A 141 8.22 0.76 26.32
C PRO A 141 8.01 1.25 27.76
N LEU A 142 6.78 1.64 28.05
CA LEU A 142 6.37 1.97 29.43
C LEU A 142 5.92 0.68 30.09
N TYR A 143 6.65 0.27 31.13
CA TYR A 143 6.21 -0.82 31.99
C TYR A 143 5.13 -0.30 32.93
N PRO A 144 4.12 -1.12 33.25
CA PRO A 144 3.13 -0.75 34.27
C PRO A 144 3.86 -0.52 35.59
N ASP A 145 3.82 0.70 36.09
CA ASP A 145 4.44 1.13 37.34
C ASP A 145 3.44 1.19 38.48
N GLU A 146 2.15 1.14 38.19
CA GLU A 146 1.09 1.09 39.16
C GLU A 146 0.39 -0.27 39.15
N ARG A 147 0.29 -0.85 40.34
CA ARG A 147 -0.47 -2.08 40.52
C ARG A 147 -1.96 -1.75 40.69
N LEU A 148 -2.80 -2.33 39.82
CA LEU A 148 -4.25 -2.27 39.98
C LEU A 148 -4.65 -3.21 41.13
N LYS A 149 -5.14 -2.62 42.21
CA LYS A 149 -5.68 -3.38 43.34
C LYS A 149 -7.12 -3.79 43.00
N MET A 150 -7.34 -5.09 42.86
CA MET A 150 -8.64 -5.66 42.51
C MET A 150 -9.43 -6.15 43.70
N GLU A 151 -8.81 -6.22 44.87
CA GLU A 151 -9.45 -6.64 46.10
C GLU A 151 -10.42 -5.58 46.66
N PHE A 152 -11.63 -5.99 46.98
CA PHE A 152 -12.61 -5.13 47.65
C PHE A 152 -12.33 -5.10 49.14
N GLU A 153 -12.41 -3.91 49.76
CA GLU A 153 -12.22 -3.71 51.17
C GLU A 153 -13.49 -4.07 52.03
N ASP A 154 -14.42 -4.81 51.42
CA ASP A 154 -15.62 -5.25 52.15
C ASP A 154 -15.34 -6.55 52.91
N PRO A 155 -15.27 -6.49 54.26
CA PRO A 155 -14.98 -7.65 55.09
C PRO A 155 -16.10 -8.71 55.07
N THR A 156 -17.27 -8.35 54.54
CA THR A 156 -18.42 -9.26 54.43
C THR A 156 -18.50 -9.97 53.07
N ALA A 157 -17.68 -9.57 52.10
CA ALA A 157 -17.65 -10.18 50.80
C ALA A 157 -17.23 -11.65 50.87
N LYS A 158 -18.10 -12.53 50.37
CA LYS A 158 -17.84 -13.98 50.32
C LYS A 158 -16.96 -14.36 49.11
N ASP A 159 -16.96 -13.52 48.10
CA ASP A 159 -16.18 -13.73 46.90
C ASP A 159 -14.74 -13.24 47.09
N ARG A 160 -13.80 -14.16 47.04
CA ARG A 160 -12.36 -13.91 47.18
C ARG A 160 -11.59 -14.01 45.86
N SER A 161 -12.27 -14.11 44.76
CA SER A 161 -11.63 -14.26 43.44
C SER A 161 -10.75 -13.05 43.07
N ALA A 162 -11.19 -11.83 43.39
CA ALA A 162 -10.41 -10.61 43.17
C ALA A 162 -9.12 -10.59 44.00
N ARG A 163 -9.14 -11.10 45.24
CA ARG A 163 -7.96 -11.24 46.08
C ARG A 163 -6.95 -12.25 45.49
N ILE A 164 -7.45 -13.35 44.96
CA ILE A 164 -6.59 -14.34 44.29
C ILE A 164 -5.92 -13.74 43.07
N ILE A 165 -6.63 -12.95 42.28
CA ILE A 165 -6.07 -12.24 41.11
C ILE A 165 -4.98 -11.25 41.57
N ASP A 166 -5.20 -10.50 42.65
CA ASP A 166 -4.21 -9.56 43.21
C ASP A 166 -2.92 -10.25 43.69
N LEU A 167 -3.01 -11.50 44.12
CA LEU A 167 -1.86 -12.26 44.60
C LEU A 167 -1.02 -12.88 43.49
N VAL A 168 -1.58 -13.04 42.29
CA VAL A 168 -0.90 -13.68 41.12
C VAL A 168 -0.53 -12.68 40.02
N SER A 169 -0.91 -11.40 40.10
CA SER A 169 -0.63 -10.37 39.10
C SER A 169 0.69 -9.61 39.33
#